data_b619bde3358fccb0685133c3523510e4
#
_entry.id   b619bde3358fccb0685133c3523510e4
#
_cell.length_a   1.000
_cell.length_b   1.000
_cell.length_c   1.000
_cell.angle_alpha   90.00
_cell.angle_beta   90.00
_cell.angle_gamma   90.00
#
_symmetry.space_group_name_H-M   'P 1'
#
loop_
_entity.id
_entity.type
_entity.pdbx_description
1 polymer ?
#
loop_
_entity_poly.entity_id
_entity_poly.type
_entity_poly.pdbx_seq_one_letter_code
_entity_poly.pdbx_strand_id
1 'polypeptide(L)'
;MTVDQSKIRNFCIIAHIDHGKSTLADRIIEKTGLLTSREMQAQVLDNMDLERERGITIKSQAVRTVYKANDGNEYIFNLIDTPGHVDFNYEVSRSLAACDGAILVVDAAQGIEAQTLANVYMALDHDLEVFPVINKVDLPSADPDLVASEIEDVIGIEAHDAPRISAKMGLNIEDVLEAIVAKIPAPNGDVNAPLQALIFDSIYDSYKGVIVFVRIKEGSVKKGDAIKMMATGAVEEVVEVGYFGAGQFIPCDELSAGMVGYITASIKNVKDTRVGDTITLNNNTCKEALPGYKKVTSMVYCGLYPADGAKYNDLREALEKLQLNDASLFFEPETSLALGFGFRCGFLGLLHLEVIQERLEREYNLDLVTTAPGVVYKVFKTNGEVIELTNPSNLPDPSEIEHMEEPIVSAEIMLTKEFVGSIMNLCQERRGVYLGMEYIEENRAILRYDLPLNEIIYDFFDALKSRSRGYASLDYDLKGYVPSKLVKLDILINKEEVDALSFIVHADSAYERGRKMCEKLKEEIPRHLFEIPIQAAVGSKVIARETVKAMRKDVLAKCYGGDITRKRKLLEKQKEGKKRMRQIGNVEIPQKAFMSVLKLDED
;
A
#
# COMPACT_ATOMS: atom_id res chain seq x y z
N MET A 1 -25.11 27.84 -14.70
CA MET A 1 -26.41 27.11 -14.57
C MET A 1 -26.34 26.32 -13.27
N THR A 2 -27.28 26.53 -12.37
CA THR A 2 -27.41 25.71 -11.15
C THR A 2 -27.71 24.28 -11.57
N VAL A 3 -26.85 23.35 -11.20
CA VAL A 3 -27.02 21.92 -11.48
C VAL A 3 -28.15 21.40 -10.58
N ASP A 4 -29.12 20.70 -11.16
CA ASP A 4 -30.19 20.06 -10.39
C ASP A 4 -29.60 18.87 -9.61
N GLN A 5 -29.59 18.96 -8.28
CA GLN A 5 -29.07 17.91 -7.40
C GLN A 5 -29.76 16.55 -7.61
N SER A 6 -31.04 16.54 -7.94
CA SER A 6 -31.79 15.30 -8.19
C SER A 6 -31.20 14.46 -9.34
N LYS A 7 -30.42 15.10 -10.22
CA LYS A 7 -29.77 14.49 -11.40
C LYS A 7 -28.29 14.12 -11.15
N ILE A 8 -27.78 14.32 -9.95
CA ILE A 8 -26.38 13.95 -9.62
C ILE A 8 -26.36 12.54 -9.03
N ARG A 9 -25.36 11.76 -9.41
CA ARG A 9 -25.03 10.46 -8.82
C ARG A 9 -23.54 10.44 -8.51
N ASN A 10 -23.19 10.39 -7.22
CA ASN A 10 -21.81 10.27 -6.75
C ASN A 10 -21.58 8.85 -6.27
N PHE A 11 -20.72 8.11 -6.95
CA PHE A 11 -20.52 6.71 -6.64
C PHE A 11 -19.10 6.25 -6.89
N CYS A 12 -18.75 5.17 -6.24
CA CYS A 12 -17.50 4.45 -6.46
C CYS A 12 -17.76 3.02 -6.91
N ILE A 13 -16.69 2.34 -7.32
CA ILE A 13 -16.71 0.92 -7.62
C ILE A 13 -15.82 0.23 -6.60
N ILE A 14 -16.40 -0.69 -5.83
CA ILE A 14 -15.70 -1.55 -4.89
C ILE A 14 -15.66 -2.97 -5.45
N ALA A 15 -14.51 -3.62 -5.34
CA ALA A 15 -14.31 -4.97 -5.85
C ALA A 15 -13.07 -5.59 -5.22
N HIS A 16 -12.98 -6.91 -5.25
CA HIS A 16 -11.71 -7.61 -5.04
C HIS A 16 -10.77 -7.37 -6.23
N ILE A 17 -9.48 -7.61 -6.02
CA ILE A 17 -8.45 -7.56 -7.08
C ILE A 17 -8.87 -8.52 -8.20
N ASP A 18 -8.69 -8.11 -9.45
CA ASP A 18 -9.02 -8.87 -10.67
C ASP A 18 -10.51 -9.16 -10.92
N HIS A 19 -11.46 -8.68 -10.10
CA HIS A 19 -12.90 -8.82 -10.39
C HIS A 19 -13.39 -7.93 -11.55
N GLY A 20 -12.54 -7.04 -12.07
CA GLY A 20 -12.81 -6.24 -13.26
C GLY A 20 -13.31 -4.82 -12.98
N LYS A 21 -12.96 -4.25 -11.84
CA LYS A 21 -13.28 -2.87 -11.43
C LYS A 21 -12.88 -1.83 -12.47
N SER A 22 -11.59 -1.73 -12.82
CA SER A 22 -11.07 -0.74 -13.79
C SER A 22 -11.64 -0.97 -15.18
N THR A 23 -11.89 -2.24 -15.58
CA THR A 23 -12.55 -2.57 -16.84
C THR A 23 -14.00 -2.07 -16.88
N LEU A 24 -14.74 -2.17 -15.77
CA LEU A 24 -16.11 -1.61 -15.70
C LEU A 24 -16.07 -0.08 -15.73
N ALA A 25 -15.15 0.56 -15.03
CA ALA A 25 -14.96 2.01 -15.08
C ALA A 25 -14.71 2.50 -16.53
N ASP A 26 -13.83 1.82 -17.27
CA ASP A 26 -13.59 2.11 -18.69
C ASP A 26 -14.87 1.99 -19.52
N ARG A 27 -15.70 0.96 -19.30
CA ARG A 27 -16.97 0.79 -20.03
C ARG A 27 -17.99 1.87 -19.69
N ILE A 28 -18.06 2.32 -18.45
CA ILE A 28 -18.92 3.46 -18.06
C ILE A 28 -18.49 4.72 -18.80
N ILE A 29 -17.18 5.02 -18.84
CA ILE A 29 -16.62 6.19 -19.54
C ILE A 29 -16.90 6.11 -21.05
N GLU A 30 -16.69 4.93 -21.66
CA GLU A 30 -16.96 4.69 -23.08
C GLU A 30 -18.44 4.89 -23.43
N LYS A 31 -19.34 4.26 -22.67
CA LYS A 31 -20.80 4.28 -22.93
C LYS A 31 -21.43 5.65 -22.70
N THR A 32 -20.88 6.45 -21.79
CA THR A 32 -21.34 7.83 -21.57
C THR A 32 -20.75 8.82 -22.58
N GLY A 33 -19.86 8.36 -23.48
CA GLY A 33 -19.33 9.18 -24.57
C GLY A 33 -18.36 10.29 -24.14
N LEU A 34 -17.79 10.18 -22.92
CA LEU A 34 -16.80 11.15 -22.44
C LEU A 34 -15.53 11.13 -23.28
N LEU A 35 -15.12 9.94 -23.75
CA LEU A 35 -14.01 9.72 -24.67
C LEU A 35 -14.50 9.03 -25.94
N THR A 36 -13.92 9.39 -27.06
CA THR A 36 -14.17 8.69 -28.33
C THR A 36 -13.45 7.34 -28.34
N SER A 37 -13.92 6.39 -29.15
CA SER A 37 -13.28 5.05 -29.29
C SER A 37 -11.80 5.10 -29.70
N ARG A 38 -11.33 6.24 -30.26
CA ARG A 38 -9.92 6.45 -30.62
C ARG A 38 -9.06 6.96 -29.45
N GLU A 39 -9.69 7.63 -28.50
CA GLU A 39 -9.05 8.17 -27.30
C GLU A 39 -9.06 7.17 -26.14
N MET A 40 -9.93 6.16 -26.22
CA MET A 40 -10.00 5.09 -25.21
C MET A 40 -8.72 4.26 -25.21
N GLN A 41 -8.13 4.17 -24.04
CA GLN A 41 -7.03 3.26 -23.69
C GLN A 41 -7.53 2.32 -22.60
N ALA A 42 -6.90 1.17 -22.44
CA ALA A 42 -7.21 0.32 -21.30
C ALA A 42 -6.79 1.02 -19.99
N GLN A 43 -7.65 0.92 -18.99
CA GLN A 43 -7.40 1.53 -17.66
C GLN A 43 -7.20 3.07 -17.77
N VAL A 44 -8.17 3.74 -18.39
CA VAL A 44 -8.12 5.21 -18.63
C VAL A 44 -7.94 6.02 -17.35
N LEU A 45 -8.48 5.54 -16.22
CA LEU A 45 -8.36 6.20 -14.92
C LEU A 45 -7.02 5.92 -14.23
N ASP A 46 -6.33 4.84 -14.59
CA ASP A 46 -5.02 4.52 -14.04
C ASP A 46 -3.95 5.40 -14.70
N ASN A 47 -3.65 6.55 -14.09
CA ASN A 47 -2.77 7.57 -14.68
C ASN A 47 -1.27 7.28 -14.50
N MET A 48 -0.90 6.41 -13.58
CA MET A 48 0.49 6.01 -13.35
C MET A 48 0.85 4.83 -14.26
N ASP A 49 2.04 4.86 -14.86
CA ASP A 49 2.56 3.70 -15.60
C ASP A 49 2.63 2.45 -14.71
N LEU A 50 2.92 2.65 -13.43
CA LEU A 50 2.99 1.61 -12.42
C LEU A 50 1.64 0.91 -12.17
N GLU A 51 0.53 1.66 -12.17
CA GLU A 51 -0.84 1.11 -12.05
C GLU A 51 -1.14 0.18 -13.23
N ARG A 52 -0.81 0.62 -14.44
CA ARG A 52 -1.03 -0.15 -15.67
C ARG A 52 -0.15 -1.39 -15.76
N GLU A 53 1.13 -1.29 -15.37
CA GLU A 53 2.06 -2.41 -15.36
C GLU A 53 1.65 -3.50 -14.36
N ARG A 54 1.18 -3.10 -13.17
CA ARG A 54 0.77 -4.01 -12.11
C ARG A 54 -0.70 -4.44 -12.19
N GLY A 55 -1.52 -3.76 -13.01
CA GLY A 55 -2.95 -4.02 -13.17
C GLY A 55 -3.77 -3.67 -11.92
N ILE A 56 -3.30 -2.77 -11.07
CA ILE A 56 -3.96 -2.35 -9.84
C ILE A 56 -4.09 -0.83 -9.78
N THR A 57 -5.22 -0.34 -9.28
CA THR A 57 -5.39 1.07 -8.94
C THR A 57 -4.68 1.36 -7.62
N ILE A 58 -3.77 2.32 -7.61
CA ILE A 58 -2.99 2.74 -6.43
C ILE A 58 -3.62 4.00 -5.83
N LYS A 59 -3.95 4.98 -6.67
CA LYS A 59 -4.51 6.25 -6.26
C LYS A 59 -5.93 6.43 -6.79
N SER A 60 -6.83 6.90 -5.93
CA SER A 60 -8.19 7.20 -6.32
C SER A 60 -8.24 8.29 -7.39
N GLN A 61 -9.05 8.08 -8.41
CA GLN A 61 -9.29 9.03 -9.49
C GLN A 61 -10.77 9.36 -9.57
N ALA A 62 -11.09 10.62 -9.79
CA ALA A 62 -12.46 11.05 -9.97
C ALA A 62 -12.70 11.47 -11.43
N VAL A 63 -13.85 11.14 -11.97
CA VAL A 63 -14.27 11.56 -13.30
C VAL A 63 -15.76 11.90 -13.32
N ARG A 64 -16.10 13.00 -13.96
CA ARG A 64 -17.48 13.39 -14.21
C ARG A 64 -17.87 13.08 -15.64
N THR A 65 -19.00 12.41 -15.81
CA THR A 65 -19.60 12.13 -17.10
C THR A 65 -21.10 12.42 -17.08
N VAL A 66 -21.72 12.48 -18.24
CA VAL A 66 -23.16 12.71 -18.39
C VAL A 66 -23.79 11.52 -19.07
N TYR A 67 -24.81 10.95 -18.45
CA TYR A 67 -25.56 9.83 -18.99
C TYR A 67 -27.00 10.22 -19.31
N LYS A 68 -27.45 9.91 -20.53
CA LYS A 68 -28.85 10.06 -20.93
C LYS A 68 -29.58 8.75 -20.66
N ALA A 69 -30.38 8.74 -19.62
CA ALA A 69 -31.11 7.55 -19.17
C ALA A 69 -32.36 7.26 -20.02
N ASN A 70 -32.92 6.07 -19.85
CA ASN A 70 -34.12 5.60 -20.55
C ASN A 70 -35.36 6.42 -20.18
N ASP A 71 -35.37 7.12 -19.06
CA ASP A 71 -36.43 8.06 -18.66
C ASP A 71 -36.40 9.39 -19.47
N GLY A 72 -35.41 9.54 -20.35
CA GLY A 72 -35.19 10.71 -21.20
C GLY A 72 -34.46 11.87 -20.54
N ASN A 73 -34.10 11.75 -19.23
CA ASN A 73 -33.32 12.76 -18.51
C ASN A 73 -31.83 12.54 -18.68
N GLU A 74 -31.07 13.62 -18.49
CA GLU A 74 -29.62 13.59 -18.38
C GLU A 74 -29.20 13.60 -16.91
N TYR A 75 -28.34 12.65 -16.54
CA TYR A 75 -27.78 12.53 -15.21
C TYR A 75 -26.29 12.81 -15.22
N ILE A 76 -25.82 13.47 -14.16
CA ILE A 76 -24.39 13.71 -13.95
C ILE A 76 -23.87 12.59 -13.07
N PHE A 77 -22.93 11.82 -13.59
CA PHE A 77 -22.24 10.77 -12.89
C PHE A 77 -20.86 11.26 -12.44
N ASN A 78 -20.60 11.27 -11.15
CA ASN A 78 -19.29 11.47 -10.58
C ASN A 78 -18.81 10.09 -10.11
N LEU A 79 -18.01 9.45 -10.95
CA LEU A 79 -17.37 8.18 -10.64
C LEU A 79 -16.06 8.46 -9.91
N ILE A 80 -15.87 7.85 -8.74
CA ILE A 80 -14.62 7.86 -7.98
C ILE A 80 -14.08 6.44 -8.01
N ASP A 81 -13.01 6.21 -8.77
CA ASP A 81 -12.34 4.92 -8.80
C ASP A 81 -11.50 4.73 -7.53
N THR A 82 -11.59 3.55 -6.91
CA THR A 82 -10.97 3.26 -5.62
C THR A 82 -9.92 2.15 -5.77
N PRO A 83 -8.82 2.14 -4.98
CA PRO A 83 -7.95 0.98 -4.91
C PRO A 83 -8.71 -0.28 -4.47
N GLY A 84 -8.21 -1.45 -4.86
CA GLY A 84 -8.78 -2.75 -4.45
C GLY A 84 -7.91 -3.54 -3.48
N HIS A 85 -6.73 -3.05 -3.10
CA HIS A 85 -5.77 -3.77 -2.25
C HIS A 85 -5.84 -3.31 -0.79
N VAL A 86 -5.66 -4.25 0.14
CA VAL A 86 -5.72 -4.00 1.60
C VAL A 86 -4.79 -2.88 2.07
N ASP A 87 -3.60 -2.76 1.50
CA ASP A 87 -2.63 -1.71 1.85
C ASP A 87 -3.18 -0.29 1.59
N PHE A 88 -4.19 -0.16 0.71
CA PHE A 88 -4.79 1.11 0.33
C PHE A 88 -6.19 1.35 0.94
N ASN A 89 -6.58 0.60 1.97
CA ASN A 89 -7.88 0.75 2.64
C ASN A 89 -8.15 2.19 3.09
N TYR A 90 -7.09 2.94 3.43
CA TYR A 90 -7.22 4.35 3.77
C TYR A 90 -7.66 5.21 2.58
N GLU A 91 -7.13 4.97 1.38
CA GLU A 91 -7.55 5.64 0.15
C GLU A 91 -9.01 5.27 -0.19
N VAL A 92 -9.38 3.99 0.00
CA VAL A 92 -10.76 3.53 -0.17
C VAL A 92 -11.71 4.29 0.75
N SER A 93 -11.45 4.32 2.05
CA SER A 93 -12.30 5.00 3.05
C SER A 93 -12.51 6.48 2.71
N ARG A 94 -11.46 7.19 2.24
CA ARG A 94 -11.57 8.59 1.83
C ARG A 94 -12.48 8.78 0.61
N SER A 95 -12.36 7.92 -0.35
CA SER A 95 -13.16 7.95 -1.57
C SER A 95 -14.63 7.65 -1.29
N LEU A 96 -14.89 6.67 -0.41
CA LEU A 96 -16.24 6.32 0.02
C LEU A 96 -16.96 7.53 0.68
N ALA A 97 -16.28 8.29 1.52
CA ALA A 97 -16.87 9.47 2.17
C ALA A 97 -17.30 10.58 1.19
N ALA A 98 -16.79 10.58 -0.03
CA ALA A 98 -17.18 11.52 -1.09
C ALA A 98 -18.37 11.01 -1.92
N CYS A 99 -18.79 9.74 -1.75
CA CYS A 99 -19.85 9.08 -2.49
C CYS A 99 -21.20 9.13 -1.76
N ASP A 100 -22.26 8.80 -2.50
CA ASP A 100 -23.62 8.56 -1.99
C ASP A 100 -24.03 7.10 -2.22
N GLY A 101 -23.26 6.34 -3.02
CA GLY A 101 -23.45 4.91 -3.23
C GLY A 101 -22.22 4.21 -3.79
N ALA A 102 -22.24 2.89 -3.78
CA ALA A 102 -21.15 2.04 -4.25
C ALA A 102 -21.67 0.89 -5.13
N ILE A 103 -20.96 0.61 -6.21
CA ILE A 103 -21.19 -0.55 -7.06
C ILE A 103 -20.26 -1.66 -6.58
N LEU A 104 -20.83 -2.77 -6.10
CA LEU A 104 -20.09 -3.95 -5.69
C LEU A 104 -19.92 -4.88 -6.89
N VAL A 105 -18.71 -4.99 -7.42
CA VAL A 105 -18.42 -5.90 -8.54
C VAL A 105 -17.90 -7.24 -8.03
N VAL A 106 -18.62 -8.31 -8.37
CA VAL A 106 -18.27 -9.68 -7.99
C VAL A 106 -18.06 -10.52 -9.26
N ASP A 107 -16.99 -11.32 -9.26
CA ASP A 107 -16.67 -12.25 -10.35
C ASP A 107 -17.64 -13.45 -10.33
N ALA A 108 -18.31 -13.72 -11.45
CA ALA A 108 -19.25 -14.84 -11.58
C ALA A 108 -18.62 -16.23 -11.43
N ALA A 109 -17.29 -16.35 -11.46
CA ALA A 109 -16.57 -17.61 -11.31
C ALA A 109 -15.89 -17.77 -9.95
N GLN A 110 -15.50 -16.64 -9.32
CA GLN A 110 -14.79 -16.65 -8.03
C GLN A 110 -15.72 -16.36 -6.85
N GLY A 111 -16.81 -15.59 -7.07
CA GLY A 111 -17.76 -15.20 -6.02
C GLY A 111 -17.17 -14.20 -5.01
N ILE A 112 -17.59 -14.27 -3.75
CA ILE A 112 -17.19 -13.35 -2.69
C ILE A 112 -15.80 -13.73 -2.16
N GLU A 113 -14.97 -12.72 -1.94
CA GLU A 113 -13.61 -12.80 -1.40
C GLU A 113 -13.50 -11.97 -0.11
N ALA A 114 -12.46 -12.17 0.73
CA ALA A 114 -12.31 -11.46 2.00
C ALA A 114 -12.33 -9.92 1.85
N GLN A 115 -11.63 -9.39 0.85
CA GLN A 115 -11.62 -7.95 0.54
C GLN A 115 -12.99 -7.43 0.06
N THR A 116 -13.81 -8.30 -0.54
CA THR A 116 -15.19 -7.95 -0.92
C THR A 116 -15.99 -7.57 0.32
N LEU A 117 -15.92 -8.39 1.36
CA LEU A 117 -16.61 -8.15 2.63
C LEU A 117 -16.09 -6.88 3.32
N ALA A 118 -14.76 -6.74 3.44
CA ALA A 118 -14.15 -5.57 4.07
C ALA A 118 -14.58 -4.26 3.37
N ASN A 119 -14.55 -4.22 2.04
CA ASN A 119 -14.97 -3.06 1.27
C ASN A 119 -16.46 -2.74 1.42
N VAL A 120 -17.32 -3.76 1.50
CA VAL A 120 -18.77 -3.57 1.73
C VAL A 120 -19.01 -3.01 3.13
N TYR A 121 -18.38 -3.56 4.16
CA TYR A 121 -18.53 -3.04 5.52
C TYR A 121 -18.04 -1.60 5.63
N MET A 122 -16.92 -1.25 5.00
CA MET A 122 -16.49 0.16 4.93
C MET A 122 -17.50 1.06 4.23
N ALA A 123 -18.15 0.60 3.15
CA ALA A 123 -19.17 1.36 2.46
C ALA A 123 -20.41 1.56 3.35
N LEU A 124 -20.84 0.54 4.08
CA LEU A 124 -21.95 0.61 5.02
C LEU A 124 -21.65 1.52 6.23
N ASP A 125 -20.40 1.52 6.73
CA ASP A 125 -19.96 2.43 7.80
C ASP A 125 -20.02 3.92 7.36
N HIS A 126 -20.00 4.18 6.07
CA HIS A 126 -20.20 5.51 5.48
C HIS A 126 -21.65 5.80 5.04
N ASP A 127 -22.62 4.95 5.45
CA ASP A 127 -24.03 5.06 5.08
C ASP A 127 -24.29 5.07 3.55
N LEU A 128 -23.45 4.35 2.76
CA LEU A 128 -23.62 4.29 1.31
C LEU A 128 -24.66 3.25 0.91
N GLU A 129 -25.44 3.57 -0.11
CA GLU A 129 -26.26 2.58 -0.80
C GLU A 129 -25.39 1.68 -1.66
N VAL A 130 -25.39 0.37 -1.39
CA VAL A 130 -24.56 -0.60 -2.10
C VAL A 130 -25.43 -1.51 -2.94
N PHE A 131 -25.11 -1.64 -4.23
CA PHE A 131 -25.77 -2.62 -5.07
C PHE A 131 -24.77 -3.50 -5.83
N PRO A 132 -25.04 -4.81 -5.96
CA PRO A 132 -24.15 -5.75 -6.63
C PRO A 132 -24.25 -5.72 -8.15
N VAL A 133 -23.14 -6.03 -8.81
CA VAL A 133 -23.01 -6.30 -10.23
C VAL A 133 -22.18 -7.57 -10.41
N ILE A 134 -22.72 -8.57 -11.09
CA ILE A 134 -22.06 -9.85 -11.32
C ILE A 134 -21.33 -9.80 -12.66
N ASN A 135 -20.01 -9.80 -12.62
CA ASN A 135 -19.13 -9.63 -13.80
C ASN A 135 -18.55 -10.95 -14.29
N LYS A 136 -17.98 -10.93 -15.48
CA LYS A 136 -17.32 -12.05 -16.16
C LYS A 136 -18.25 -13.24 -16.47
N VAL A 137 -19.51 -12.96 -16.77
CA VAL A 137 -20.49 -14.01 -17.15
C VAL A 137 -20.15 -14.72 -18.47
N ASP A 138 -19.16 -14.22 -19.20
CA ASP A 138 -18.61 -14.85 -20.42
C ASP A 138 -17.67 -16.01 -20.16
N LEU A 139 -17.23 -16.22 -18.91
CA LEU A 139 -16.33 -17.31 -18.56
C LEU A 139 -17.07 -18.67 -18.54
N PRO A 140 -16.44 -19.76 -19.01
CA PRO A 140 -17.05 -21.08 -18.97
C PRO A 140 -17.36 -21.62 -17.56
N SER A 141 -16.64 -21.09 -16.55
CA SER A 141 -16.80 -21.43 -15.13
C SER A 141 -17.76 -20.51 -14.38
N ALA A 142 -18.38 -19.54 -15.07
CA ALA A 142 -19.27 -18.57 -14.45
C ALA A 142 -20.58 -19.23 -14.00
N ASP A 143 -20.97 -18.97 -12.75
CA ASP A 143 -22.29 -19.34 -12.20
C ASP A 143 -22.92 -18.12 -11.52
N PRO A 144 -23.57 -17.23 -12.30
CA PRO A 144 -24.14 -15.99 -11.78
C PRO A 144 -25.27 -16.21 -10.74
N ASP A 145 -26.01 -17.34 -10.84
CA ASP A 145 -27.11 -17.63 -9.92
C ASP A 145 -26.56 -18.05 -8.54
N LEU A 146 -25.52 -18.86 -8.52
CA LEU A 146 -24.81 -19.22 -7.30
C LEU A 146 -24.23 -17.98 -6.62
N VAL A 147 -23.53 -17.14 -7.39
CA VAL A 147 -22.90 -15.92 -6.85
C VAL A 147 -23.95 -14.93 -6.32
N ALA A 148 -25.12 -14.82 -6.98
CA ALA A 148 -26.22 -14.00 -6.46
C ALA A 148 -26.70 -14.51 -5.10
N SER A 149 -26.88 -15.82 -4.94
CA SER A 149 -27.24 -16.42 -3.64
C SER A 149 -26.17 -16.23 -2.58
N GLU A 150 -24.87 -16.36 -2.95
CA GLU A 150 -23.76 -16.05 -2.03
C GLU A 150 -23.84 -14.60 -1.51
N ILE A 151 -24.08 -13.63 -2.39
CA ILE A 151 -24.18 -12.21 -2.00
C ILE A 151 -25.33 -12.01 -1.01
N GLU A 152 -26.48 -12.63 -1.24
CA GLU A 152 -27.64 -12.51 -0.34
C GLU A 152 -27.40 -13.19 0.99
N ASP A 153 -26.84 -14.40 0.99
CA ASP A 153 -26.63 -15.19 2.21
C ASP A 153 -25.50 -14.62 3.09
N VAL A 154 -24.42 -14.13 2.47
CA VAL A 154 -23.20 -13.71 3.19
C VAL A 154 -23.21 -12.23 3.53
N ILE A 155 -23.67 -11.37 2.59
CA ILE A 155 -23.65 -9.92 2.74
C ILE A 155 -25.01 -9.39 3.19
N GLY A 156 -26.11 -10.07 2.79
CA GLY A 156 -27.46 -9.64 3.08
C GLY A 156 -28.00 -8.56 2.14
N ILE A 157 -27.42 -8.39 0.95
CA ILE A 157 -27.83 -7.45 -0.08
C ILE A 157 -28.56 -8.21 -1.18
N GLU A 158 -29.76 -7.72 -1.61
CA GLU A 158 -30.50 -8.32 -2.72
C GLU A 158 -29.67 -8.37 -4.00
N ALA A 159 -29.50 -9.58 -4.58
CA ALA A 159 -28.62 -9.82 -5.72
C ALA A 159 -29.27 -10.57 -6.90
N HIS A 160 -30.47 -11.14 -6.73
CA HIS A 160 -31.15 -11.87 -7.81
C HIS A 160 -31.40 -11.01 -9.05
N ASP A 161 -31.73 -9.74 -8.86
CA ASP A 161 -31.95 -8.74 -9.91
C ASP A 161 -30.68 -7.93 -10.25
N ALA A 162 -29.50 -8.39 -9.78
CA ALA A 162 -28.24 -7.70 -10.06
C ALA A 162 -27.90 -7.77 -11.56
N PRO A 163 -27.39 -6.68 -12.16
CA PRO A 163 -26.89 -6.70 -13.52
C PRO A 163 -25.82 -7.78 -13.71
N ARG A 164 -26.03 -8.65 -14.72
CA ARG A 164 -25.12 -9.74 -15.11
C ARG A 164 -24.36 -9.33 -16.34
N ILE A 165 -23.08 -9.02 -16.19
CA ILE A 165 -22.29 -8.34 -17.22
C ILE A 165 -21.02 -9.11 -17.62
N SER A 166 -20.51 -8.76 -18.79
CA SER A 166 -19.09 -8.93 -19.09
C SER A 166 -18.49 -7.57 -19.44
N ALA A 167 -17.78 -6.97 -18.49
CA ALA A 167 -17.09 -5.71 -18.73
C ALA A 167 -16.09 -5.83 -19.88
N LYS A 168 -15.38 -6.96 -19.98
CA LYS A 168 -14.43 -7.25 -21.05
C LYS A 168 -15.10 -7.24 -22.43
N MET A 169 -16.26 -7.87 -22.56
CA MET A 169 -16.99 -7.98 -23.84
C MET A 169 -17.95 -6.80 -24.07
N GLY A 170 -18.14 -5.92 -23.09
CA GLY A 170 -19.10 -4.81 -23.16
C GLY A 170 -20.55 -5.26 -23.09
N LEU A 171 -20.83 -6.45 -22.52
CA LEU A 171 -22.17 -7.02 -22.45
C LEU A 171 -22.93 -6.42 -21.27
N ASN A 172 -24.19 -6.00 -21.49
CA ASN A 172 -25.15 -5.52 -20.49
C ASN A 172 -24.66 -4.33 -19.64
N ILE A 173 -23.75 -3.50 -20.17
CA ILE A 173 -23.24 -2.33 -19.44
C ILE A 173 -24.34 -1.28 -19.22
N GLU A 174 -25.31 -1.19 -20.14
CA GLU A 174 -26.44 -0.27 -20.03
C GLU A 174 -27.32 -0.58 -18.82
N ASP A 175 -27.46 -1.87 -18.45
CA ASP A 175 -28.21 -2.27 -17.24
C ASP A 175 -27.54 -1.73 -15.97
N VAL A 176 -26.21 -1.63 -15.95
CA VAL A 176 -25.47 -1.02 -14.83
C VAL A 176 -25.72 0.50 -14.78
N LEU A 177 -25.72 1.19 -15.92
CA LEU A 177 -25.97 2.63 -15.99
C LEU A 177 -27.38 2.98 -15.51
N GLU A 178 -28.38 2.20 -15.91
CA GLU A 178 -29.77 2.37 -15.43
C GLU A 178 -29.89 2.03 -13.93
N ALA A 179 -29.18 0.99 -13.45
CA ALA A 179 -29.14 0.66 -12.04
C ALA A 179 -28.52 1.80 -11.20
N ILE A 180 -27.47 2.47 -11.69
CA ILE A 180 -26.89 3.66 -11.04
C ILE A 180 -27.97 4.75 -10.89
N VAL A 181 -28.73 5.04 -11.93
CA VAL A 181 -29.80 6.05 -11.89
C VAL A 181 -30.89 5.67 -10.89
N ALA A 182 -31.27 4.39 -10.85
CA ALA A 182 -32.39 3.91 -10.04
C ALA A 182 -32.05 3.69 -8.56
N LYS A 183 -30.86 3.13 -8.28
CA LYS A 183 -30.48 2.66 -6.94
C LYS A 183 -29.63 3.66 -6.15
N ILE A 184 -28.73 4.42 -6.80
CA ILE A 184 -27.92 5.40 -6.08
C ILE A 184 -28.76 6.65 -5.79
N PRO A 185 -28.85 7.08 -4.53
CA PRO A 185 -29.62 8.27 -4.16
C PRO A 185 -28.96 9.54 -4.73
N ALA A 186 -29.81 10.54 -4.98
CA ALA A 186 -29.31 11.88 -5.24
C ALA A 186 -28.68 12.48 -3.96
N PRO A 187 -27.63 13.29 -4.10
CA PRO A 187 -27.03 13.93 -2.94
C PRO A 187 -28.01 14.87 -2.25
N ASN A 188 -27.94 14.92 -0.93
CA ASN A 188 -28.67 15.86 -0.10
C ASN A 188 -27.76 17.06 0.23
N GLY A 189 -28.35 18.26 0.39
CA GLY A 189 -27.62 19.46 0.82
C GLY A 189 -28.38 20.74 0.46
N ASP A 190 -28.25 21.77 1.31
CA ASP A 190 -28.83 23.08 1.05
C ASP A 190 -27.77 24.02 0.43
N VAL A 191 -28.02 24.44 -0.79
CA VAL A 191 -27.14 25.38 -1.52
C VAL A 191 -27.02 26.74 -0.81
N ASN A 192 -28.02 27.14 -0.02
CA ASN A 192 -28.03 28.41 0.69
C ASN A 192 -27.42 28.33 2.10
N ALA A 193 -27.08 27.15 2.58
CA ALA A 193 -26.40 26.97 3.87
C ALA A 193 -24.95 27.49 3.82
N PRO A 194 -24.31 27.71 4.98
CA PRO A 194 -22.87 27.96 5.02
C PRO A 194 -22.08 26.83 4.38
N LEU A 195 -21.05 27.15 3.61
CA LEU A 195 -20.23 26.17 2.90
C LEU A 195 -19.66 25.12 3.85
N GLN A 196 -19.88 23.86 3.54
CA GLN A 196 -19.20 22.71 4.09
C GLN A 196 -18.70 21.82 2.96
N ALA A 197 -17.40 21.86 2.70
CA ALA A 197 -16.76 21.02 1.68
C ALA A 197 -15.74 20.09 2.34
N LEU A 198 -15.88 18.79 2.14
CA LEU A 198 -14.97 17.77 2.63
C LEU A 198 -13.79 17.62 1.66
N ILE A 199 -12.58 17.74 2.15
CA ILE A 199 -11.37 17.41 1.38
C ILE A 199 -11.20 15.89 1.42
N PHE A 200 -11.40 15.20 0.29
CA PHE A 200 -11.20 13.75 0.26
C PHE A 200 -9.84 13.36 -0.34
N ASP A 201 -9.20 14.23 -1.14
CA ASP A 201 -7.83 14.05 -1.63
C ASP A 201 -7.18 15.39 -1.96
N SER A 202 -5.87 15.38 -2.22
CA SER A 202 -5.12 16.54 -2.71
C SER A 202 -3.94 16.11 -3.56
N ILE A 203 -3.57 16.98 -4.50
CA ILE A 203 -2.36 16.81 -5.30
C ILE A 203 -1.58 18.12 -5.35
N TYR A 204 -0.28 18.00 -5.54
CA TYR A 204 0.57 19.14 -5.81
C TYR A 204 0.91 19.18 -7.30
N ASP A 205 0.55 20.28 -7.93
CA ASP A 205 0.92 20.60 -9.31
C ASP A 205 1.97 21.72 -9.32
N SER A 206 3.03 21.57 -10.11
CA SER A 206 4.13 22.54 -10.14
C SER A 206 3.72 23.92 -10.66
N TYR A 207 2.61 24.03 -11.39
CA TYR A 207 2.10 25.27 -11.98
C TYR A 207 0.92 25.86 -11.20
N LYS A 208 -0.01 25.00 -10.75
CA LYS A 208 -1.24 25.40 -10.05
C LYS A 208 -1.10 25.41 -8.53
N GLY A 209 -0.01 24.87 -7.99
CA GLY A 209 0.18 24.67 -6.56
C GLY A 209 -0.65 23.50 -6.03
N VAL A 210 -1.18 23.65 -4.82
CA VAL A 210 -2.04 22.61 -4.21
C VAL A 210 -3.43 22.66 -4.84
N ILE A 211 -3.87 21.52 -5.34
CA ILE A 211 -5.22 21.29 -5.84
C ILE A 211 -5.91 20.35 -4.84
N VAL A 212 -6.96 20.83 -4.17
CA VAL A 212 -7.74 20.01 -3.23
C VAL A 212 -8.97 19.44 -3.93
N PHE A 213 -9.22 18.16 -3.72
CA PHE A 213 -10.39 17.46 -4.23
C PHE A 213 -11.47 17.48 -3.16
N VAL A 214 -12.64 17.99 -3.54
CA VAL A 214 -13.69 18.29 -2.57
C VAL A 214 -15.03 17.67 -2.95
N ARG A 215 -15.75 17.25 -1.91
CA ARG A 215 -17.17 16.97 -1.94
C ARG A 215 -17.90 18.11 -1.24
N ILE A 216 -18.72 18.85 -1.96
CA ILE A 216 -19.57 19.89 -1.37
C ILE A 216 -20.77 19.21 -0.72
N LYS A 217 -20.86 19.30 0.62
CA LYS A 217 -22.00 18.79 1.38
C LYS A 217 -23.09 19.85 1.50
N GLU A 218 -22.70 21.09 1.87
CA GLU A 218 -23.60 22.23 2.04
C GLU A 218 -23.03 23.48 1.37
N GLY A 219 -23.88 24.40 0.98
CA GLY A 219 -23.49 25.71 0.45
C GLY A 219 -22.96 25.68 -0.97
N SER A 220 -22.18 26.70 -1.31
CA SER A 220 -21.49 26.79 -2.60
C SER A 220 -20.18 27.57 -2.50
N VAL A 221 -19.29 27.36 -3.47
CA VAL A 221 -18.00 28.04 -3.56
C VAL A 221 -17.68 28.40 -5.02
N LYS A 222 -17.11 29.58 -5.23
CA LYS A 222 -16.74 30.09 -6.55
C LYS A 222 -15.38 30.80 -6.51
N LYS A 223 -14.85 31.07 -7.66
CA LYS A 223 -13.62 31.86 -7.82
C LYS A 223 -13.72 33.21 -7.12
N GLY A 224 -12.66 33.59 -6.39
CA GLY A 224 -12.56 34.85 -5.62
C GLY A 224 -13.14 34.77 -4.20
N ASP A 225 -13.76 33.66 -3.81
CA ASP A 225 -14.22 33.47 -2.44
C ASP A 225 -13.01 33.29 -1.49
N ALA A 226 -13.10 33.89 -0.30
CA ALA A 226 -12.15 33.64 0.76
C ALA A 226 -12.61 32.40 1.55
N ILE A 227 -11.86 31.30 1.42
CA ILE A 227 -12.11 30.04 2.11
C ILE A 227 -11.24 29.91 3.36
N LYS A 228 -11.72 29.15 4.33
CA LYS A 228 -11.02 28.82 5.57
C LYS A 228 -10.97 27.32 5.75
N MET A 229 -9.78 26.80 6.01
CA MET A 229 -9.54 25.42 6.45
C MET A 229 -9.88 25.31 7.95
N MET A 230 -10.78 24.44 8.34
CA MET A 230 -11.26 24.42 9.73
C MET A 230 -10.24 23.82 10.70
N ALA A 231 -9.47 22.81 10.29
CA ALA A 231 -8.47 22.16 11.15
C ALA A 231 -7.22 23.01 11.37
N THR A 232 -6.76 23.72 10.35
CA THR A 232 -5.52 24.53 10.41
C THR A 232 -5.79 26.01 10.67
N GLY A 233 -7.01 26.48 10.38
CA GLY A 233 -7.39 27.88 10.46
C GLY A 233 -6.84 28.74 9.32
N ALA A 234 -6.14 28.15 8.33
CA ALA A 234 -5.60 28.87 7.19
C ALA A 234 -6.72 29.48 6.34
N VAL A 235 -6.50 30.71 5.89
CA VAL A 235 -7.46 31.45 5.05
C VAL A 235 -6.79 31.75 3.72
N GLU A 236 -7.44 31.34 2.63
CA GLU A 236 -6.91 31.47 1.28
C GLU A 236 -7.99 31.94 0.30
N GLU A 237 -7.57 32.56 -0.80
CA GLU A 237 -8.49 32.99 -1.86
C GLU A 237 -8.56 31.90 -2.95
N VAL A 238 -9.79 31.55 -3.35
CA VAL A 238 -10.04 30.59 -4.44
C VAL A 238 -9.63 31.19 -5.79
N VAL A 239 -8.68 30.53 -6.43
CA VAL A 239 -8.19 30.91 -7.77
C VAL A 239 -9.07 30.31 -8.86
N GLU A 240 -9.43 29.04 -8.71
CA GLU A 240 -10.22 28.28 -9.68
C GLU A 240 -11.03 27.20 -8.96
N VAL A 241 -12.23 26.94 -9.43
CA VAL A 241 -13.04 25.76 -9.09
C VAL A 241 -13.39 25.01 -10.37
N GLY A 242 -13.60 23.70 -10.27
CA GLY A 242 -13.94 22.91 -11.43
C GLY A 242 -14.25 21.46 -11.09
N TYR A 243 -14.45 20.66 -12.12
CA TYR A 243 -14.75 19.23 -12.03
C TYR A 243 -13.74 18.40 -12.84
N PHE A 244 -13.79 17.09 -12.66
CA PHE A 244 -12.81 16.17 -13.25
C PHE A 244 -13.30 15.65 -14.61
N GLY A 245 -12.52 15.86 -15.66
CA GLY A 245 -12.62 15.15 -16.92
C GLY A 245 -11.74 13.89 -16.94
N ALA A 246 -11.71 13.19 -18.05
CA ALA A 246 -10.78 12.07 -18.22
C ALA A 246 -9.34 12.60 -18.34
N GLY A 247 -8.57 12.48 -17.26
CA GLY A 247 -7.19 12.94 -17.20
C GLY A 247 -6.98 14.46 -17.22
N GLN A 248 -8.03 15.27 -17.02
CA GLN A 248 -7.93 16.73 -17.08
C GLN A 248 -8.86 17.44 -16.08
N PHE A 249 -8.47 18.64 -15.66
CA PHE A 249 -9.26 19.54 -14.83
C PHE A 249 -10.08 20.49 -15.70
N ILE A 250 -11.40 20.51 -15.52
CA ILE A 250 -12.31 21.35 -16.30
C ILE A 250 -12.87 22.45 -15.40
N PRO A 251 -12.48 23.73 -15.62
CA PRO A 251 -12.98 24.83 -14.83
C PRO A 251 -14.50 25.02 -14.95
N CYS A 252 -15.12 25.49 -13.86
CA CYS A 252 -16.52 25.90 -13.86
C CYS A 252 -16.71 27.20 -13.05
N ASP A 253 -17.90 27.78 -13.13
CA ASP A 253 -18.19 29.04 -12.44
C ASP A 253 -18.35 28.85 -10.93
N GLU A 254 -18.95 27.73 -10.50
CA GLU A 254 -19.34 27.47 -9.13
C GLU A 254 -19.44 25.95 -8.87
N LEU A 255 -19.05 25.53 -7.66
CA LEU A 255 -19.38 24.23 -7.11
C LEU A 255 -20.43 24.41 -6.00
N SER A 256 -21.54 23.70 -6.08
CA SER A 256 -22.65 23.77 -5.12
C SER A 256 -22.89 22.44 -4.41
N ALA A 257 -23.70 22.47 -3.36
CA ALA A 257 -24.07 21.30 -2.56
C ALA A 257 -24.44 20.10 -3.46
N GLY A 258 -23.90 18.94 -3.14
CA GLY A 258 -24.04 17.72 -3.92
C GLY A 258 -22.94 17.46 -4.96
N MET A 259 -22.14 18.45 -5.34
CA MET A 259 -21.11 18.30 -6.38
C MET A 259 -19.80 17.75 -5.84
N VAL A 260 -19.11 16.98 -6.67
CA VAL A 260 -17.71 16.59 -6.51
C VAL A 260 -16.88 17.41 -7.50
N GLY A 261 -15.76 17.95 -7.03
CA GLY A 261 -14.90 18.76 -7.87
C GLY A 261 -13.58 19.10 -7.20
N TYR A 262 -12.88 20.08 -7.75
CA TYR A 262 -11.62 20.55 -7.21
C TYR A 262 -11.63 22.06 -6.94
N ILE A 263 -10.79 22.47 -6.00
CA ILE A 263 -10.52 23.87 -5.68
C ILE A 263 -9.01 24.08 -5.78
N THR A 264 -8.58 25.12 -6.49
CA THR A 264 -7.23 25.66 -6.38
C THR A 264 -7.28 26.96 -5.61
N ALA A 265 -6.40 27.12 -4.67
CA ALA A 265 -6.25 28.33 -3.90
C ALA A 265 -4.77 28.71 -3.81
N SER A 266 -4.47 29.95 -3.41
CA SER A 266 -3.09 30.44 -3.29
C SER A 266 -2.32 29.81 -2.12
N ILE A 267 -2.53 28.52 -1.86
CA ILE A 267 -1.97 27.79 -0.73
C ILE A 267 -0.44 27.72 -0.87
N LYS A 268 0.25 28.44 0.01
CA LYS A 268 1.71 28.54 0.01
C LYS A 268 2.39 27.38 0.71
N ASN A 269 1.73 26.82 1.70
CA ASN A 269 2.26 25.72 2.49
C ASN A 269 1.30 24.53 2.43
N VAL A 270 1.76 23.42 1.88
CA VAL A 270 0.94 22.21 1.75
C VAL A 270 0.48 21.65 3.10
N LYS A 271 1.25 21.90 4.17
CA LYS A 271 0.85 21.50 5.53
C LYS A 271 -0.43 22.19 6.02
N ASP A 272 -0.87 23.25 5.33
CA ASP A 272 -2.10 23.98 5.64
C ASP A 272 -3.36 23.27 5.08
N THR A 273 -3.18 22.31 4.16
CA THR A 273 -4.26 21.43 3.68
C THR A 273 -4.09 20.02 4.23
N ARG A 274 -5.12 19.52 4.88
CA ARG A 274 -5.16 18.13 5.37
C ARG A 274 -6.33 17.41 4.73
N VAL A 275 -6.07 16.24 4.22
CA VAL A 275 -7.15 15.35 3.77
C VAL A 275 -8.04 15.01 4.97
N GLY A 276 -9.35 15.12 4.78
CA GLY A 276 -10.33 14.99 5.86
C GLY A 276 -10.69 16.32 6.56
N ASP A 277 -10.05 17.44 6.20
CA ASP A 277 -10.45 18.75 6.70
C ASP A 277 -11.73 19.26 6.01
N THR A 278 -12.38 20.19 6.65
CA THR A 278 -13.57 20.89 6.14
C THR A 278 -13.18 22.28 5.67
N ILE A 279 -13.55 22.60 4.44
CA ILE A 279 -13.46 23.96 3.90
C ILE A 279 -14.79 24.67 4.14
N THR A 280 -14.70 25.90 4.62
CA THR A 280 -15.84 26.81 4.78
C THR A 280 -15.53 28.20 4.23
N LEU A 281 -16.54 29.07 4.06
CA LEU A 281 -16.29 30.47 3.71
C LEU A 281 -15.83 31.25 4.93
N ASN A 282 -14.81 32.09 4.77
CA ASN A 282 -14.27 32.88 5.88
C ASN A 282 -15.27 33.93 6.41
N ASN A 283 -16.13 34.46 5.54
CA ASN A 283 -17.17 35.45 5.87
C ASN A 283 -18.49 34.83 6.38
N ASN A 284 -18.69 33.53 6.14
CA ASN A 284 -19.88 32.78 6.57
C ASN A 284 -19.46 31.36 6.98
N THR A 285 -18.73 31.28 8.09
CA THR A 285 -18.15 30.03 8.60
C THR A 285 -19.23 29.10 9.13
N CYS A 286 -19.21 27.82 8.72
CA CYS A 286 -20.07 26.79 9.29
C CYS A 286 -19.71 26.55 10.77
N LYS A 287 -20.71 26.08 11.55
CA LYS A 287 -20.55 25.89 12.99
C LYS A 287 -19.74 24.64 13.35
N GLU A 288 -19.90 23.59 12.58
CA GLU A 288 -19.31 22.28 12.84
C GLU A 288 -18.52 21.80 11.63
N ALA A 289 -17.35 21.21 11.86
CA ALA A 289 -16.59 20.53 10.84
C ALA A 289 -17.27 19.19 10.52
N LEU A 290 -17.13 18.75 9.28
CA LEU A 290 -17.52 17.39 8.89
C LEU A 290 -16.64 16.37 9.63
N PRO A 291 -17.15 15.14 9.87
CA PRO A 291 -16.31 14.08 10.42
C PRO A 291 -15.07 13.90 9.56
N GLY A 292 -13.90 14.07 10.17
CA GLY A 292 -12.63 13.85 9.49
C GLY A 292 -12.27 12.37 9.46
N TYR A 293 -11.19 12.04 8.74
CA TYR A 293 -10.67 10.67 8.69
C TYR A 293 -9.88 10.33 9.95
N LYS A 294 -9.86 9.05 10.30
CA LYS A 294 -8.96 8.54 11.33
C LYS A 294 -7.50 8.79 10.91
N LYS A 295 -6.65 9.15 11.86
CA LYS A 295 -5.22 9.31 11.58
C LYS A 295 -4.65 7.97 11.15
N VAL A 296 -3.98 7.97 10.00
CA VAL A 296 -3.30 6.78 9.49
C VAL A 296 -2.08 6.48 10.35
N THR A 297 -1.94 5.23 10.71
CA THR A 297 -0.76 4.71 11.41
C THR A 297 0.02 3.83 10.46
N SER A 298 1.29 4.16 10.25
CA SER A 298 2.16 3.30 9.44
C SER A 298 2.36 1.95 10.14
N MET A 299 2.24 0.87 9.38
CA MET A 299 2.41 -0.50 9.90
C MET A 299 3.80 -1.06 9.63
N VAL A 300 4.42 -0.63 8.53
CA VAL A 300 5.72 -1.11 8.07
C VAL A 300 6.69 0.05 8.01
N TYR A 301 7.90 -0.15 8.52
CA TYR A 301 8.96 0.85 8.51
C TYR A 301 10.22 0.30 7.87
N CYS A 302 10.86 1.09 7.00
CA CYS A 302 12.20 0.79 6.51
C CYS A 302 13.04 2.06 6.37
N GLY A 303 14.36 1.92 6.32
CA GLY A 303 15.27 3.00 5.96
C GLY A 303 15.42 3.10 4.45
N LEU A 304 15.33 4.31 3.91
CA LEU A 304 15.62 4.63 2.51
C LEU A 304 16.90 5.48 2.46
N TYR A 305 17.89 4.99 1.75
CA TYR A 305 19.19 5.65 1.61
C TYR A 305 19.53 5.84 0.14
N PRO A 306 20.05 7.02 -0.28
CA PRO A 306 20.54 7.16 -1.63
C PRO A 306 21.81 6.33 -1.81
N ALA A 307 21.93 5.60 -2.91
CA ALA A 307 23.15 4.83 -3.24
C ALA A 307 24.36 5.77 -3.37
N ASP A 308 24.16 7.00 -3.85
CA ASP A 308 25.14 8.08 -3.81
C ASP A 308 24.76 9.07 -2.69
N GLY A 309 25.58 9.11 -1.63
CA GLY A 309 25.35 10.00 -0.48
C GLY A 309 25.25 11.49 -0.82
N ALA A 310 25.78 11.94 -1.98
CA ALA A 310 25.63 13.30 -2.47
C ALA A 310 24.15 13.65 -2.79
N LYS A 311 23.31 12.65 -3.09
CA LYS A 311 21.89 12.81 -3.41
C LYS A 311 20.95 12.83 -2.19
N TYR A 312 21.45 12.98 -0.98
CA TYR A 312 20.61 13.05 0.24
C TYR A 312 19.54 14.15 0.18
N ASN A 313 19.93 15.36 -0.28
CA ASN A 313 18.97 16.46 -0.40
C ASN A 313 17.94 16.21 -1.50
N ASP A 314 18.33 15.56 -2.60
CA ASP A 314 17.41 15.20 -3.69
C ASP A 314 16.37 14.20 -3.19
N LEU A 315 16.80 13.20 -2.39
CA LEU A 315 15.89 12.24 -1.75
C LEU A 315 14.92 12.94 -0.79
N ARG A 316 15.41 13.89 0.01
CA ARG A 316 14.54 14.66 0.91
C ARG A 316 13.46 15.41 0.15
N GLU A 317 13.85 16.16 -0.90
CA GLU A 317 12.90 16.91 -1.71
C GLU A 317 11.89 16.00 -2.42
N ALA A 318 12.33 14.83 -2.90
CA ALA A 318 11.45 13.85 -3.51
C ALA A 318 10.44 13.28 -2.52
N LEU A 319 10.87 12.91 -1.31
CA LEU A 319 9.98 12.44 -0.24
C LEU A 319 8.98 13.53 0.19
N GLU A 320 9.43 14.79 0.34
CA GLU A 320 8.55 15.92 0.62
C GLU A 320 7.48 16.06 -0.47
N LYS A 321 7.84 16.00 -1.75
CA LYS A 321 6.91 16.07 -2.88
C LYS A 321 5.94 14.88 -2.91
N LEU A 322 6.43 13.66 -2.66
CA LEU A 322 5.56 12.48 -2.59
C LEU A 322 4.57 12.57 -1.44
N GLN A 323 5.00 13.03 -0.26
CA GLN A 323 4.12 13.21 0.90
C GLN A 323 2.97 14.20 0.64
N LEU A 324 3.14 15.14 -0.29
CA LEU A 324 2.07 16.05 -0.71
C LEU A 324 0.94 15.33 -1.44
N ASN A 325 1.32 14.29 -2.19
CA ASN A 325 0.38 13.47 -2.98
C ASN A 325 -0.06 12.20 -2.25
N ASP A 326 0.61 11.86 -1.15
CA ASP A 326 0.35 10.68 -0.35
C ASP A 326 0.44 11.01 1.14
N ALA A 327 -0.70 11.32 1.74
CA ALA A 327 -0.78 11.71 3.15
C ALA A 327 -0.47 10.56 4.13
N SER A 328 -0.37 9.33 3.65
CA SER A 328 -0.02 8.15 4.46
C SER A 328 1.48 7.95 4.60
N LEU A 329 2.28 8.57 3.73
CA LEU A 329 3.74 8.49 3.78
C LEU A 329 4.28 9.30 4.97
N PHE A 330 4.94 8.61 5.88
CA PHE A 330 5.70 9.21 6.98
C PHE A 330 7.19 9.07 6.73
N PHE A 331 7.99 10.09 7.02
CA PHE A 331 9.44 9.97 7.00
C PHE A 331 10.11 10.92 8.00
N GLU A 332 11.25 10.50 8.51
CA GLU A 332 12.13 11.26 9.41
C GLU A 332 13.60 11.00 9.07
N PRO A 333 14.51 11.96 9.32
CA PRO A 333 15.93 11.76 9.07
C PRO A 333 16.49 10.59 9.89
N GLU A 334 17.31 9.76 9.25
CA GLU A 334 18.00 8.64 9.88
C GLU A 334 19.47 8.59 9.43
N THR A 335 20.33 8.01 10.26
CA THR A 335 21.74 7.79 9.93
C THR A 335 22.11 6.35 10.21
N SER A 336 22.71 5.68 9.23
CA SER A 336 23.30 4.35 9.33
C SER A 336 24.83 4.45 9.28
N LEU A 337 25.51 3.65 10.08
CA LEU A 337 26.97 3.55 10.02
C LEU A 337 27.45 2.96 8.70
N ALA A 338 26.67 2.05 8.12
CA ALA A 338 26.99 1.37 6.85
C ALA A 338 26.59 2.18 5.62
N LEU A 339 25.42 2.89 5.66
CA LEU A 339 24.80 3.52 4.49
C LEU A 339 24.86 5.06 4.51
N GLY A 340 25.28 5.67 5.63
CA GLY A 340 25.35 7.12 5.79
C GLY A 340 23.99 7.76 6.11
N PHE A 341 23.73 8.93 5.54
CA PHE A 341 22.50 9.69 5.78
C PHE A 341 21.35 9.22 4.89
N GLY A 342 20.18 9.04 5.46
CA GLY A 342 18.95 8.61 4.80
C GLY A 342 17.71 9.02 5.58
N PHE A 343 16.61 8.31 5.34
CA PHE A 343 15.33 8.57 6.00
C PHE A 343 14.71 7.26 6.47
N ARG A 344 14.19 7.26 7.70
CA ARG A 344 13.27 6.24 8.20
C ARG A 344 11.89 6.56 7.69
N CYS A 345 11.32 5.67 6.88
CA CYS A 345 10.02 5.86 6.26
C CYS A 345 9.02 4.85 6.82
N GLY A 346 7.77 5.31 7.00
CA GLY A 346 6.64 4.49 7.43
C GLY A 346 5.64 4.34 6.29
N PHE A 347 5.13 3.13 6.11
CA PHE A 347 4.25 2.71 5.03
C PHE A 347 3.04 1.96 5.57
N LEU A 348 1.97 1.89 4.78
CA LEU A 348 0.75 1.13 5.12
C LEU A 348 1.00 -0.38 5.07
N GLY A 349 1.78 -0.83 4.09
CA GLY A 349 2.15 -2.23 3.88
C GLY A 349 3.32 -2.35 2.91
N LEU A 350 3.65 -3.57 2.46
CA LEU A 350 4.74 -3.80 1.52
C LEU A 350 4.47 -3.26 0.13
N LEU A 351 3.27 -3.42 -0.38
CA LEU A 351 2.93 -2.90 -1.70
C LEU A 351 3.05 -1.38 -1.74
N HIS A 352 2.64 -0.70 -0.66
CA HIS A 352 2.82 0.74 -0.53
C HIS A 352 4.32 1.12 -0.54
N LEU A 353 5.17 0.38 0.19
CA LEU A 353 6.63 0.57 0.17
C LEU A 353 7.20 0.42 -1.24
N GLU A 354 6.86 -0.65 -1.94
CA GLU A 354 7.33 -0.90 -3.31
C GLU A 354 6.91 0.21 -4.28
N VAL A 355 5.65 0.65 -4.18
CA VAL A 355 5.13 1.75 -5.00
C VAL A 355 5.92 3.04 -4.76
N ILE A 356 6.15 3.42 -3.50
CA ILE A 356 6.92 4.63 -3.17
C ILE A 356 8.37 4.51 -3.63
N GLN A 357 9.01 3.34 -3.46
CA GLN A 357 10.36 3.11 -3.93
C GLN A 357 10.45 3.24 -5.46
N GLU A 358 9.58 2.56 -6.21
CA GLU A 358 9.59 2.65 -7.68
C GLU A 358 9.29 4.07 -8.17
N ARG A 359 8.43 4.81 -7.50
CA ARG A 359 8.18 6.22 -7.82
C ARG A 359 9.41 7.09 -7.60
N LEU A 360 10.14 6.91 -6.49
CA LEU A 360 11.40 7.62 -6.23
C LEU A 360 12.45 7.30 -7.29
N GLU A 361 12.54 6.04 -7.72
CA GLU A 361 13.47 5.61 -8.77
C GLU A 361 13.10 6.16 -10.15
N ARG A 362 11.82 6.06 -10.56
CA ARG A 362 11.36 6.41 -11.92
C ARG A 362 11.09 7.91 -12.10
N GLU A 363 10.35 8.54 -11.16
CA GLU A 363 9.93 9.93 -11.29
C GLU A 363 11.06 10.91 -10.91
N TYR A 364 11.93 10.52 -9.95
CA TYR A 364 12.99 11.39 -9.42
C TYR A 364 14.40 10.93 -9.77
N ASN A 365 14.54 9.82 -10.51
CA ASN A 365 15.82 9.25 -10.94
C ASN A 365 16.83 9.05 -9.80
N LEU A 366 16.35 8.47 -8.70
CA LEU A 366 17.12 8.17 -7.51
C LEU A 366 17.44 6.68 -7.45
N ASP A 367 18.72 6.33 -7.31
CA ASP A 367 19.14 4.97 -6.97
C ASP A 367 19.08 4.82 -5.44
N LEU A 368 18.29 3.88 -4.94
CA LEU A 368 18.01 3.72 -3.53
C LEU A 368 18.52 2.39 -2.97
N VAL A 369 18.99 2.43 -1.72
CA VAL A 369 19.22 1.25 -0.89
C VAL A 369 18.14 1.24 0.18
N THR A 370 17.34 0.18 0.20
CA THR A 370 16.30 -0.02 1.22
C THR A 370 16.80 -1.00 2.27
N THR A 371 16.60 -0.67 3.55
CA THR A 371 16.80 -1.65 4.62
C THR A 371 15.62 -2.61 4.69
N ALA A 372 15.78 -3.71 5.41
CA ALA A 372 14.66 -4.63 5.60
C ALA A 372 13.45 -3.93 6.25
N PRO A 373 12.24 -4.14 5.72
CA PRO A 373 11.03 -3.68 6.36
C PRO A 373 10.88 -4.32 7.75
N GLY A 374 10.36 -3.58 8.69
CA GLY A 374 10.07 -4.04 10.04
C GLY A 374 8.80 -3.40 10.56
N VAL A 375 8.32 -3.93 11.69
CA VAL A 375 7.15 -3.39 12.40
C VAL A 375 7.59 -2.52 13.56
N VAL A 376 6.64 -1.79 14.16
CA VAL A 376 6.88 -1.07 15.40
C VAL A 376 6.77 -2.04 16.57
N TYR A 377 7.82 -2.14 17.39
CA TYR A 377 7.80 -2.89 18.64
C TYR A 377 7.66 -1.93 19.82
N LYS A 378 7.00 -2.37 20.88
CA LYS A 378 7.01 -1.65 22.16
C LYS A 378 8.03 -2.27 23.09
N VAL A 379 8.97 -1.46 23.56
CA VAL A 379 10.01 -1.87 24.50
C VAL A 379 9.70 -1.23 25.85
N PHE A 380 9.44 -2.06 26.84
CA PHE A 380 9.20 -1.66 28.21
C PHE A 380 10.52 -1.73 28.97
N LYS A 381 10.98 -0.57 29.46
CA LYS A 381 12.21 -0.49 30.23
C LYS A 381 11.97 -0.74 31.74
N THR A 382 12.99 -1.21 32.42
CA THR A 382 12.99 -1.43 33.87
C THR A 382 12.72 -0.17 34.69
N ASN A 383 12.91 1.02 34.10
CA ASN A 383 12.59 2.31 34.71
C ASN A 383 11.13 2.75 34.53
N GLY A 384 10.30 1.94 33.84
CA GLY A 384 8.89 2.22 33.53
C GLY A 384 8.66 3.04 32.26
N GLU A 385 9.71 3.40 31.53
CA GLU A 385 9.60 4.07 30.22
C GLU A 385 9.18 3.07 29.14
N VAL A 386 8.28 3.48 28.24
CA VAL A 386 7.88 2.69 27.07
C VAL A 386 8.38 3.38 25.82
N ILE A 387 9.12 2.66 24.99
CA ILE A 387 9.69 3.15 23.74
C ILE A 387 9.04 2.43 22.57
N GLU A 388 8.63 3.17 21.55
CA GLU A 388 8.26 2.63 20.25
C GLU A 388 9.52 2.45 19.39
N LEU A 389 9.88 1.20 19.13
CA LEU A 389 11.08 0.82 18.40
C LEU A 389 10.73 0.56 16.94
N THR A 390 11.13 1.46 16.05
CA THR A 390 10.99 1.33 14.60
C THR A 390 12.28 0.86 13.92
N ASN A 391 13.45 1.15 14.51
CA ASN A 391 14.76 0.77 14.02
C ASN A 391 15.45 -0.19 14.99
N PRO A 392 15.81 -1.42 14.57
CA PRO A 392 16.50 -2.39 15.43
C PRO A 392 17.81 -1.86 16.05
N SER A 393 18.50 -0.93 15.38
CA SER A 393 19.76 -0.37 15.88
C SER A 393 19.58 0.50 17.13
N ASN A 394 18.36 0.98 17.37
CA ASN A 394 18.00 1.80 18.54
C ASN A 394 17.53 0.96 19.74
N LEU A 395 17.64 -0.37 19.67
CA LEU A 395 17.26 -1.24 20.78
C LEU A 395 18.14 -0.93 22.02
N PRO A 396 17.55 -0.63 23.19
CA PRO A 396 18.28 -0.43 24.45
C PRO A 396 19.11 -1.66 24.84
N ASP A 397 20.05 -1.46 25.77
CA ASP A 397 20.79 -2.58 26.33
C ASP A 397 19.84 -3.62 26.96
N PRO A 398 20.06 -4.92 26.75
CA PRO A 398 19.19 -5.97 27.30
C PRO A 398 18.97 -5.86 28.83
N SER A 399 19.89 -5.28 29.56
CA SER A 399 19.77 -5.06 31.03
C SER A 399 18.75 -3.97 31.40
N GLU A 400 18.42 -3.08 30.45
CA GLU A 400 17.44 -2.02 30.65
C GLU A 400 16.02 -2.46 30.20
N ILE A 401 15.88 -3.61 29.54
CA ILE A 401 14.62 -4.09 29.00
C ILE A 401 13.94 -5.00 30.01
N GLU A 402 12.71 -4.68 30.40
CA GLU A 402 11.85 -5.56 31.20
C GLU A 402 11.18 -6.61 30.29
N HIS A 403 10.49 -6.16 29.23
CA HIS A 403 9.93 -7.02 28.21
C HIS A 403 9.69 -6.25 26.91
N MET A 404 9.39 -6.97 25.84
CA MET A 404 9.06 -6.40 24.53
C MET A 404 7.71 -6.94 24.07
N GLU A 405 6.96 -6.09 23.36
CA GLU A 405 5.71 -6.45 22.73
C GLU A 405 5.79 -6.30 21.22
N GLU A 406 5.16 -7.24 20.51
CA GLU A 406 5.00 -7.19 19.05
C GLU A 406 3.56 -6.90 18.66
N PRO A 407 3.32 -6.23 17.50
CA PRO A 407 1.98 -5.99 17.00
C PRO A 407 1.37 -7.29 16.48
N ILE A 408 0.12 -7.52 16.89
CA ILE A 408 -0.71 -8.66 16.46
C ILE A 408 -1.85 -8.13 15.60
N VAL A 409 -2.15 -8.83 14.53
CA VAL A 409 -3.32 -8.58 13.70
C VAL A 409 -4.35 -9.68 13.85
N SER A 410 -5.62 -9.29 13.76
CA SER A 410 -6.73 -10.21 13.55
C SER A 410 -6.87 -10.45 12.06
N ALA A 411 -6.62 -11.67 11.62
CA ALA A 411 -6.63 -12.06 10.21
C ALA A 411 -7.85 -12.92 9.91
N GLU A 412 -8.56 -12.59 8.84
CA GLU A 412 -9.62 -13.37 8.23
C GLU A 412 -9.15 -13.90 6.88
N ILE A 413 -9.11 -15.22 6.75
CA ILE A 413 -8.66 -15.90 5.54
C ILE A 413 -9.84 -16.65 4.95
N MET A 414 -10.33 -16.20 3.80
CA MET A 414 -11.38 -16.89 3.06
C MET A 414 -10.74 -17.82 2.03
N LEU A 415 -11.21 -19.05 1.96
CA LEU A 415 -10.62 -20.09 1.10
C LEU A 415 -11.62 -21.22 0.83
N THR A 416 -11.31 -22.05 -0.17
CA THR A 416 -12.08 -23.28 -0.43
C THR A 416 -11.67 -24.40 0.51
N LYS A 417 -12.61 -25.28 0.85
CA LYS A 417 -12.50 -26.36 1.85
C LYS A 417 -11.27 -27.26 1.64
N GLU A 418 -10.89 -27.50 0.39
CA GLU A 418 -9.76 -28.38 0.07
C GLU A 418 -8.41 -27.82 0.57
N PHE A 419 -8.26 -26.50 0.73
CA PHE A 419 -7.02 -25.87 1.17
C PHE A 419 -6.97 -25.55 2.67
N VAL A 420 -8.05 -25.80 3.43
CA VAL A 420 -8.12 -25.50 4.87
C VAL A 420 -6.91 -26.05 5.62
N GLY A 421 -6.59 -27.34 5.44
CA GLY A 421 -5.45 -27.96 6.13
C GLY A 421 -4.09 -27.35 5.76
N SER A 422 -3.89 -27.01 4.47
CA SER A 422 -2.65 -26.39 3.98
C SER A 422 -2.45 -24.98 4.56
N ILE A 423 -3.52 -24.19 4.63
CA ILE A 423 -3.48 -22.82 5.13
C ILE A 423 -3.40 -22.78 6.66
N MET A 424 -4.07 -23.69 7.37
CA MET A 424 -3.88 -23.84 8.82
C MET A 424 -2.43 -24.15 9.18
N ASN A 425 -1.76 -25.01 8.41
CA ASN A 425 -0.33 -25.29 8.59
C ASN A 425 0.52 -24.04 8.35
N LEU A 426 0.23 -23.25 7.29
CA LEU A 426 0.92 -22.00 7.02
C LEU A 426 0.80 -21.02 8.19
N CYS A 427 -0.42 -20.83 8.71
CA CYS A 427 -0.66 -19.93 9.85
C CYS A 427 0.09 -20.42 11.10
N GLN A 428 0.15 -21.72 11.33
CA GLN A 428 0.89 -22.30 12.46
C GLN A 428 2.41 -22.12 12.31
N GLU A 429 2.96 -22.30 11.10
CA GLU A 429 4.37 -22.00 10.79
C GLU A 429 4.71 -20.53 11.08
N ARG A 430 3.75 -19.62 10.91
CA ARG A 430 3.85 -18.18 11.17
C ARG A 430 3.40 -17.78 12.58
N ARG A 431 3.44 -18.68 13.55
CA ARG A 431 3.09 -18.43 14.97
C ARG A 431 1.65 -17.98 15.18
N GLY A 432 0.76 -18.26 14.24
CA GLY A 432 -0.66 -17.88 14.31
C GLY A 432 -1.40 -18.61 15.44
N VAL A 433 -2.24 -17.86 16.13
CA VAL A 433 -3.16 -18.39 17.15
C VAL A 433 -4.53 -18.57 16.49
N TYR A 434 -4.98 -19.83 16.39
CA TYR A 434 -6.27 -20.15 15.82
C TYR A 434 -7.40 -19.65 16.71
N LEU A 435 -8.35 -18.91 16.15
CA LEU A 435 -9.51 -18.37 16.85
C LEU A 435 -10.79 -19.13 16.50
N GLY A 436 -10.94 -19.54 15.24
CA GLY A 436 -12.14 -20.24 14.80
C GLY A 436 -12.16 -20.45 13.29
N MET A 437 -13.11 -21.28 12.87
CA MET A 437 -13.43 -21.52 11.46
C MET A 437 -14.93 -21.55 11.29
N GLU A 438 -15.40 -20.90 10.24
CA GLU A 438 -16.80 -20.85 9.86
C GLU A 438 -16.96 -21.29 8.41
N TYR A 439 -17.93 -22.13 8.12
CA TYR A 439 -18.28 -22.48 6.75
C TYR A 439 -19.40 -21.54 6.28
N ILE A 440 -19.12 -20.79 5.21
CA ILE A 440 -20.11 -19.90 4.59
C ILE A 440 -21.02 -20.74 3.70
N GLU A 441 -20.46 -21.77 3.03
CA GLU A 441 -21.12 -22.70 2.13
C GLU A 441 -20.51 -24.09 2.22
N GLU A 442 -21.05 -25.06 1.43
CA GLU A 442 -20.50 -26.41 1.37
C GLU A 442 -19.00 -26.48 1.03
N ASN A 443 -18.51 -25.53 0.22
CA ASN A 443 -17.16 -25.52 -0.32
C ASN A 443 -16.27 -24.38 0.16
N ARG A 444 -16.77 -23.38 0.92
CA ARG A 444 -16.02 -22.23 1.38
C ARG A 444 -15.98 -22.11 2.90
N ALA A 445 -14.83 -21.68 3.41
CA ALA A 445 -14.59 -21.46 4.83
C ALA A 445 -13.86 -20.12 5.07
N ILE A 446 -14.15 -19.50 6.21
CA ILE A 446 -13.36 -18.42 6.78
C ILE A 446 -12.58 -19.00 7.95
N LEU A 447 -11.26 -18.80 7.91
CA LEU A 447 -10.37 -19.07 9.04
C LEU A 447 -10.05 -17.75 9.73
N ARG A 448 -10.18 -17.73 11.06
CA ARG A 448 -9.82 -16.56 11.89
C ARG A 448 -8.60 -16.90 12.73
N TYR A 449 -7.59 -16.03 12.61
CA TYR A 449 -6.31 -16.16 13.31
C TYR A 449 -5.87 -14.83 13.90
N ASP A 450 -5.21 -14.89 15.06
CA ASP A 450 -4.32 -13.83 15.50
C ASP A 450 -2.91 -14.15 14.99
N LEU A 451 -2.33 -13.25 14.20
CA LEU A 451 -1.01 -13.42 13.59
C LEU A 451 -0.09 -12.26 13.99
N PRO A 452 1.20 -12.51 14.30
CA PRO A 452 2.16 -11.44 14.44
C PRO A 452 2.35 -10.71 13.12
N LEU A 453 2.21 -9.38 13.12
CA LEU A 453 2.31 -8.59 11.90
C LEU A 453 3.63 -8.80 11.16
N ASN A 454 4.75 -8.96 11.90
CA ASN A 454 6.06 -9.21 11.31
C ASN A 454 6.17 -10.53 10.54
N GLU A 455 5.30 -11.50 10.80
CA GLU A 455 5.27 -12.78 10.08
C GLU A 455 4.42 -12.72 8.80
N ILE A 456 3.63 -11.65 8.63
CA ILE A 456 2.74 -11.44 7.47
C ILE A 456 3.41 -10.58 6.42
N ILE A 457 4.20 -9.57 6.85
CA ILE A 457 4.72 -8.54 5.95
C ILE A 457 5.68 -9.05 4.88
N TYR A 458 6.27 -10.23 4.97
CA TYR A 458 7.23 -10.68 3.97
C TYR A 458 6.54 -11.48 2.86
N ASP A 459 6.52 -12.75 2.98
CA ASP A 459 6.14 -13.71 1.94
C ASP A 459 4.84 -14.47 2.23
N PHE A 460 4.13 -14.08 3.31
CA PHE A 460 2.91 -14.77 3.72
C PHE A 460 1.83 -14.74 2.64
N PHE A 461 1.65 -13.61 1.97
CA PHE A 461 0.63 -13.45 0.93
C PHE A 461 0.92 -14.33 -0.29
N ASP A 462 2.18 -14.41 -0.70
CA ASP A 462 2.62 -15.25 -1.81
C ASP A 462 2.51 -16.74 -1.45
N ALA A 463 2.89 -17.10 -0.23
CA ALA A 463 2.72 -18.44 0.30
C ALA A 463 1.23 -18.85 0.41
N LEU A 464 0.38 -17.91 0.82
CA LEU A 464 -1.07 -18.10 0.88
C LEU A 464 -1.64 -18.42 -0.50
N LYS A 465 -1.34 -17.58 -1.48
CA LYS A 465 -1.77 -17.77 -2.89
C LYS A 465 -1.22 -19.05 -3.50
N SER A 466 0.07 -19.30 -3.31
CA SER A 466 0.71 -20.51 -3.84
C SER A 466 0.10 -21.78 -3.26
N ARG A 467 -0.09 -21.86 -1.92
CA ARG A 467 -0.63 -23.04 -1.24
C ARG A 467 -2.12 -23.25 -1.48
N SER A 468 -2.84 -22.22 -1.93
CA SER A 468 -4.28 -22.29 -2.26
C SER A 468 -4.57 -22.23 -3.76
N ARG A 469 -3.55 -22.30 -4.62
CA ARG A 469 -3.69 -22.12 -6.08
C ARG A 469 -4.42 -20.81 -6.47
N GLY A 470 -4.25 -19.76 -5.67
CA GLY A 470 -4.89 -18.47 -5.88
C GLY A 470 -6.29 -18.32 -5.28
N TYR A 471 -6.86 -19.37 -4.66
CA TYR A 471 -8.23 -19.34 -4.12
C TYR A 471 -8.34 -18.76 -2.71
N ALA A 472 -7.24 -18.52 -2.01
CA ALA A 472 -7.30 -17.91 -0.68
C ALA A 472 -7.10 -16.41 -0.77
N SER A 473 -7.95 -15.67 -0.05
CA SER A 473 -7.82 -14.23 0.17
C SER A 473 -7.63 -13.95 1.66
N LEU A 474 -6.94 -12.85 1.95
CA LEU A 474 -6.60 -12.40 3.29
C LEU A 474 -7.07 -10.97 3.49
N ASP A 475 -7.72 -10.72 4.60
CA ASP A 475 -7.91 -9.40 5.17
C ASP A 475 -7.43 -9.39 6.63
N TYR A 476 -6.93 -8.25 7.12
CA TYR A 476 -6.44 -8.16 8.48
C TYR A 476 -6.50 -6.74 9.04
N ASP A 477 -6.74 -6.67 10.35
CA ASP A 477 -6.75 -5.43 11.12
C ASP A 477 -5.79 -5.51 12.31
N LEU A 478 -5.19 -4.37 12.67
CA LEU A 478 -4.33 -4.30 13.86
C LEU A 478 -5.17 -4.49 15.13
N LYS A 479 -4.92 -5.59 15.84
CA LYS A 479 -5.60 -5.94 17.10
C LYS A 479 -4.99 -5.26 18.32
N GLY A 480 -3.66 -5.09 18.32
CA GLY A 480 -2.91 -4.52 19.44
C GLY A 480 -1.52 -5.12 19.58
N TYR A 481 -0.97 -5.04 20.78
CA TYR A 481 0.38 -5.51 21.09
C TYR A 481 0.33 -6.61 22.16
N VAL A 482 1.22 -7.60 22.02
CA VAL A 482 1.31 -8.76 22.92
C VAL A 482 2.78 -8.99 23.32
N PRO A 483 3.08 -9.25 24.61
CA PRO A 483 4.42 -9.61 25.05
C PRO A 483 4.96 -10.83 24.31
N SER A 484 6.19 -10.73 23.81
CA SER A 484 6.83 -11.78 23.02
C SER A 484 8.34 -11.88 23.32
N LYS A 485 8.90 -13.08 23.10
CA LYS A 485 10.33 -13.33 23.28
C LYS A 485 11.12 -12.87 22.05
N LEU A 486 11.34 -11.58 21.95
CA LEU A 486 12.02 -10.96 20.83
C LEU A 486 13.51 -10.78 21.11
N VAL A 487 14.32 -10.92 20.07
CA VAL A 487 15.76 -10.72 20.10
C VAL A 487 16.23 -9.93 18.90
N LYS A 488 17.29 -9.13 19.07
CA LYS A 488 17.98 -8.47 17.95
C LYS A 488 18.90 -9.49 17.28
N LEU A 489 18.73 -9.67 15.99
CA LEU A 489 19.58 -10.48 15.14
C LEU A 489 20.49 -9.53 14.34
N ASP A 490 21.80 -9.56 14.63
CA ASP A 490 22.80 -8.75 13.96
C ASP A 490 23.54 -9.54 12.90
N ILE A 491 23.79 -8.92 11.76
CA ILE A 491 24.62 -9.48 10.71
C ILE A 491 25.99 -8.83 10.71
N LEU A 492 27.02 -9.65 10.84
CA LEU A 492 28.40 -9.20 10.79
C LEU A 492 29.06 -9.68 9.49
N ILE A 493 29.61 -8.75 8.72
CA ILE A 493 30.36 -9.01 7.50
C ILE A 493 31.82 -8.63 7.76
N ASN A 494 32.71 -9.58 7.55
CA ASN A 494 34.13 -9.44 7.91
C ASN A 494 34.36 -9.07 9.39
N LYS A 495 33.44 -9.48 10.30
CA LYS A 495 33.41 -9.20 11.74
C LYS A 495 32.94 -7.78 12.12
N GLU A 496 32.54 -6.97 11.18
CA GLU A 496 31.93 -5.66 11.41
C GLU A 496 30.42 -5.79 11.30
N GLU A 497 29.71 -5.21 12.27
CA GLU A 497 28.24 -5.17 12.28
C GLU A 497 27.75 -4.26 11.17
N VAL A 498 26.75 -4.75 10.42
CA VAL A 498 26.05 -3.98 9.38
C VAL A 498 24.66 -3.64 9.94
N ASP A 499 24.53 -2.46 10.51
CA ASP A 499 23.31 -1.98 11.16
C ASP A 499 22.08 -2.01 10.26
N ALA A 500 22.25 -1.75 8.98
CA ALA A 500 21.20 -1.83 7.97
C ALA A 500 20.65 -3.25 7.72
N LEU A 501 21.35 -4.29 8.20
CA LEU A 501 20.95 -5.70 8.13
C LEU A 501 20.59 -6.29 9.50
N SER A 502 20.32 -5.45 10.49
CA SER A 502 19.84 -5.88 11.82
C SER A 502 18.33 -6.03 11.83
N PHE A 503 17.81 -7.03 12.54
CA PHE A 503 16.38 -7.37 12.62
C PHE A 503 15.96 -7.63 14.06
N ILE A 504 14.70 -7.38 14.36
CA ILE A 504 14.03 -7.94 15.53
C ILE A 504 13.26 -9.19 15.08
N VAL A 505 13.55 -10.30 15.72
CA VAL A 505 12.94 -11.60 15.40
C VAL A 505 12.52 -12.34 16.68
N HIS A 506 11.61 -13.29 16.57
CA HIS A 506 11.29 -14.18 17.67
C HIS A 506 12.49 -15.08 17.99
N ALA A 507 12.77 -15.31 19.27
CA ALA A 507 13.95 -16.08 19.70
C ALA A 507 14.03 -17.48 19.08
N ASP A 508 12.89 -18.16 18.91
CA ASP A 508 12.84 -19.52 18.38
C ASP A 508 13.17 -19.57 16.87
N SER A 509 12.86 -18.51 16.11
CA SER A 509 13.13 -18.41 14.67
C SER A 509 14.50 -17.80 14.33
N ALA A 510 15.20 -17.22 15.33
CA ALA A 510 16.44 -16.47 15.13
C ALA A 510 17.53 -17.28 14.41
N TYR A 511 17.71 -18.56 14.77
CA TYR A 511 18.74 -19.42 14.17
C TYR A 511 18.46 -19.69 12.69
N GLU A 512 17.23 -20.11 12.37
CA GLU A 512 16.85 -20.48 10.99
C GLU A 512 16.94 -19.25 10.08
N ARG A 513 16.39 -18.12 10.52
CA ARG A 513 16.42 -16.87 9.79
C ARG A 513 17.85 -16.35 9.59
N GLY A 514 18.68 -16.36 10.66
CA GLY A 514 20.09 -15.97 10.59
C GLY A 514 20.91 -16.87 9.64
N ARG A 515 20.61 -18.17 9.57
CA ARG A 515 21.26 -19.11 8.67
C ARG A 515 20.90 -18.78 7.22
N LYS A 516 19.61 -18.68 6.89
CA LYS A 516 19.13 -18.34 5.53
C LYS A 516 19.72 -17.00 5.05
N MET A 517 19.75 -15.98 5.93
CA MET A 517 20.38 -14.70 5.61
C MET A 517 21.87 -14.82 5.27
N CYS A 518 22.62 -15.57 6.07
CA CYS A 518 24.05 -15.80 5.79
C CYS A 518 24.25 -16.53 4.46
N GLU A 519 23.40 -17.50 4.12
CA GLU A 519 23.43 -18.25 2.86
C GLU A 519 23.15 -17.34 1.67
N LYS A 520 22.09 -16.54 1.68
CA LYS A 520 21.75 -15.57 0.61
C LYS A 520 22.84 -14.48 0.45
N LEU A 521 23.30 -13.90 1.54
CA LEU A 521 24.39 -12.90 1.49
C LEU A 521 25.69 -13.47 0.93
N LYS A 522 26.00 -14.74 1.17
CA LYS A 522 27.16 -15.41 0.59
C LYS A 522 27.06 -15.53 -0.94
N GLU A 523 25.88 -15.69 -1.48
CA GLU A 523 25.63 -15.77 -2.93
C GLU A 523 25.80 -14.40 -3.60
N GLU A 524 25.28 -13.34 -2.96
CA GLU A 524 25.27 -11.98 -3.51
C GLU A 524 26.58 -11.22 -3.33
N ILE A 525 27.33 -11.48 -2.23
CA ILE A 525 28.59 -10.78 -1.98
C ILE A 525 29.69 -11.33 -2.90
N PRO A 526 30.32 -10.48 -3.74
CA PRO A 526 31.33 -10.92 -4.67
C PRO A 526 32.59 -11.44 -3.96
N ARG A 527 33.28 -12.41 -4.59
CA ARG A 527 34.52 -12.94 -4.06
C ARG A 527 35.63 -11.89 -4.11
N HIS A 528 36.29 -11.67 -2.99
CA HIS A 528 37.46 -10.82 -2.84
C HIS A 528 38.77 -11.63 -2.83
N LEU A 529 39.92 -10.95 -2.76
CA LEU A 529 41.22 -11.59 -2.65
C LEU A 529 41.45 -12.23 -1.27
N PHE A 530 40.54 -12.02 -0.31
CA PHE A 530 40.55 -12.61 1.02
C PHE A 530 39.20 -13.25 1.33
N GLU A 531 39.13 -14.06 2.37
CA GLU A 531 37.91 -14.70 2.83
C GLU A 531 37.07 -13.70 3.62
N ILE A 532 35.75 -13.64 3.30
CA ILE A 532 34.80 -12.80 4.01
C ILE A 532 33.89 -13.70 4.83
N PRO A 533 34.04 -13.73 6.18
CA PRO A 533 33.08 -14.39 7.03
C PRO A 533 31.80 -13.53 7.13
N ILE A 534 30.65 -14.17 6.96
CA ILE A 534 29.32 -13.62 7.19
C ILE A 534 28.77 -14.35 8.42
N GLN A 535 28.34 -13.61 9.42
CA GLN A 535 27.93 -14.19 10.69
C GLN A 535 26.60 -13.56 11.12
N ALA A 536 25.70 -14.38 11.62
CA ALA A 536 24.50 -13.92 12.30
C ALA A 536 24.70 -14.09 13.81
N ALA A 537 24.40 -13.06 14.59
CA ALA A 537 24.63 -13.05 16.02
C ALA A 537 23.39 -12.54 16.79
N VAL A 538 23.18 -13.06 17.99
CA VAL A 538 22.23 -12.54 18.96
C VAL A 538 23.02 -12.07 20.17
N GLY A 539 23.10 -10.76 20.37
CA GLY A 539 24.02 -10.16 21.32
C GLY A 539 25.47 -10.54 21.00
N SER A 540 26.22 -11.08 21.97
CA SER A 540 27.61 -11.51 21.76
C SER A 540 27.76 -12.91 21.14
N LYS A 541 26.65 -13.67 20.98
CA LYS A 541 26.68 -15.08 20.52
C LYS A 541 26.44 -15.18 19.03
N VAL A 542 27.45 -15.66 18.28
CA VAL A 542 27.27 -16.03 16.88
C VAL A 542 26.47 -17.33 16.79
N ILE A 543 25.31 -17.28 16.11
CA ILE A 543 24.38 -18.41 15.96
C ILE A 543 24.50 -19.10 14.62
N ALA A 544 24.84 -18.35 13.54
CA ALA A 544 25.06 -18.91 12.20
C ALA A 544 26.29 -18.27 11.54
N ARG A 545 26.92 -18.99 10.63
CA ARG A 545 28.10 -18.50 9.92
C ARG A 545 28.22 -19.14 8.55
N GLU A 546 28.49 -18.27 7.56
CA GLU A 546 28.91 -18.63 6.23
C GLU A 546 30.20 -17.92 5.84
N THR A 547 30.84 -18.33 4.76
CA THR A 547 32.10 -17.71 4.32
C THR A 547 32.17 -17.62 2.80
N VAL A 548 32.34 -16.40 2.29
CA VAL A 548 32.66 -16.17 0.88
C VAL A 548 34.13 -16.49 0.66
N LYS A 549 34.42 -17.53 -0.14
CA LYS A 549 35.77 -17.99 -0.38
C LYS A 549 36.59 -16.96 -1.17
N ALA A 550 37.85 -16.77 -0.78
CA ALA A 550 38.76 -15.89 -1.50
C ALA A 550 38.98 -16.34 -2.97
N MET A 551 39.09 -15.36 -3.89
CA MET A 551 39.57 -15.65 -5.23
C MET A 551 40.97 -16.25 -5.17
N ARG A 552 41.19 -17.39 -5.84
CA ARG A 552 42.52 -17.99 -6.01
C ARG A 552 43.13 -17.44 -7.28
N LYS A 553 44.21 -16.64 -7.14
CA LYS A 553 45.12 -16.39 -8.23
C LYS A 553 46.00 -17.63 -8.36
N ASP A 554 46.07 -18.25 -9.54
CA ASP A 554 47.01 -19.35 -9.79
C ASP A 554 48.43 -18.79 -9.90
N VAL A 555 49.08 -18.65 -8.74
CA VAL A 555 50.48 -18.16 -8.66
C VAL A 555 51.47 -19.22 -9.09
N LEU A 556 51.02 -20.46 -9.31
CA LEU A 556 51.84 -21.59 -9.72
C LEU A 556 51.85 -21.81 -11.25
N ALA A 557 50.96 -21.19 -12.00
CA ALA A 557 50.83 -21.31 -13.45
C ALA A 557 52.15 -20.99 -14.21
N LYS A 558 52.97 -20.11 -13.62
CA LYS A 558 54.28 -19.73 -14.18
C LYS A 558 55.47 -20.56 -13.64
N CYS A 559 55.21 -21.57 -12.81
CA CYS A 559 56.28 -22.42 -12.25
C CYS A 559 56.43 -23.66 -13.12
N TYR A 560 57.34 -23.59 -14.10
CA TYR A 560 57.79 -24.73 -14.87
C TYR A 560 58.83 -25.52 -14.04
N GLY A 561 58.58 -26.85 -13.84
CA GLY A 561 59.48 -27.76 -13.17
C GLY A 561 59.18 -28.02 -11.70
N GLY A 562 59.82 -29.04 -11.14
CA GLY A 562 59.54 -29.63 -9.83
C GLY A 562 60.05 -28.88 -8.58
N ASP A 563 60.35 -27.58 -8.65
CA ASP A 563 60.84 -26.81 -7.50
C ASP A 563 59.77 -26.60 -6.43
N ILE A 564 59.66 -27.56 -5.52
CA ILE A 564 58.73 -27.61 -4.42
C ILE A 564 58.94 -26.43 -3.44
N THR A 565 60.17 -26.01 -3.24
CA THR A 565 60.54 -24.93 -2.33
C THR A 565 60.05 -23.59 -2.81
N ARG A 566 60.16 -23.31 -4.11
CA ARG A 566 59.64 -22.10 -4.74
C ARG A 566 58.11 -22.04 -4.74
N LYS A 567 57.47 -23.19 -5.00
CA LYS A 567 55.99 -23.31 -4.92
C LYS A 567 55.50 -23.00 -3.53
N ARG A 568 56.16 -23.55 -2.50
CA ARG A 568 55.81 -23.32 -1.08
C ARG A 568 55.97 -21.85 -0.67
N LYS A 569 57.09 -21.20 -1.04
CA LYS A 569 57.32 -19.76 -0.80
C LYS A 569 56.28 -18.87 -1.48
N LEU A 570 55.86 -19.17 -2.71
CA LEU A 570 54.84 -18.41 -3.42
C LEU A 570 53.47 -18.53 -2.76
N LEU A 571 53.10 -19.73 -2.27
CA LEU A 571 51.88 -19.97 -1.54
C LEU A 571 51.87 -19.25 -0.16
N GLU A 572 53.01 -19.25 0.54
CA GLU A 572 53.17 -18.51 1.81
C GLU A 572 53.06 -17.01 1.60
N LYS A 573 53.72 -16.43 0.58
CA LYS A 573 53.57 -15.01 0.23
C LYS A 573 52.12 -14.65 -0.14
N GLN A 574 51.42 -15.53 -0.87
CA GLN A 574 50.02 -15.34 -1.19
C GLN A 574 49.15 -15.33 0.08
N LYS A 575 49.44 -16.24 1.03
CA LYS A 575 48.74 -16.32 2.32
C LYS A 575 48.94 -15.06 3.18
N GLU A 576 50.20 -14.58 3.25
CA GLU A 576 50.53 -13.34 3.95
C GLU A 576 49.89 -12.10 3.28
N GLY A 577 49.93 -12.02 1.95
CA GLY A 577 49.29 -10.96 1.18
C GLY A 577 47.77 -10.89 1.44
N LYS A 578 47.11 -12.05 1.45
CA LYS A 578 45.69 -12.16 1.79
C LYS A 578 45.39 -11.72 3.23
N LYS A 579 46.27 -12.06 4.18
CA LYS A 579 46.14 -11.65 5.58
C LYS A 579 46.25 -10.12 5.75
N ARG A 580 47.20 -9.49 5.02
CA ARG A 580 47.33 -8.02 5.01
C ARG A 580 46.12 -7.32 4.36
N MET A 581 45.67 -7.82 3.20
CA MET A 581 44.48 -7.25 2.53
C MET A 581 43.20 -7.34 3.38
N ARG A 582 43.04 -8.41 4.17
CA ARG A 582 41.93 -8.55 5.11
C ARG A 582 41.94 -7.49 6.24
N GLN A 583 43.13 -7.00 6.62
CA GLN A 583 43.31 -5.98 7.66
C GLN A 583 43.01 -4.55 7.15
N ILE A 584 43.01 -4.32 5.84
CA ILE A 584 42.94 -2.99 5.21
C ILE A 584 41.69 -2.86 4.33
N GLY A 585 41.05 -3.98 3.93
CA GLY A 585 39.99 -3.97 2.93
C GLY A 585 38.60 -3.80 3.53
N ASN A 586 37.93 -2.71 3.18
CA ASN A 586 36.49 -2.60 3.30
C ASN A 586 35.81 -3.56 2.33
N VAL A 587 34.75 -4.21 2.76
CA VAL A 587 33.92 -5.07 1.92
C VAL A 587 32.78 -4.21 1.39
N GLU A 588 32.75 -3.96 0.10
CA GLU A 588 31.59 -3.37 -0.56
C GLU A 588 30.45 -4.39 -0.57
N ILE A 589 29.31 -4.00 -0.01
CA ILE A 589 28.07 -4.79 -0.01
C ILE A 589 27.23 -4.28 -1.18
N PRO A 590 26.99 -5.11 -2.22
CA PRO A 590 26.18 -4.68 -3.34
C PRO A 590 24.72 -4.44 -2.91
N GLN A 591 24.04 -3.50 -3.57
CA GLN A 591 22.62 -3.20 -3.32
C GLN A 591 21.73 -4.45 -3.36
N LYS A 592 22.01 -5.36 -4.29
CA LYS A 592 21.30 -6.65 -4.37
C LYS A 592 21.36 -7.48 -3.09
N ALA A 593 22.44 -7.38 -2.30
CA ALA A 593 22.58 -8.11 -1.05
C ALA A 593 21.57 -7.65 0.01
N PHE A 594 21.22 -6.35 0.03
CA PHE A 594 20.17 -5.84 0.91
C PHE A 594 18.78 -6.33 0.46
N MET A 595 18.54 -6.38 -0.85
CA MET A 595 17.27 -6.85 -1.41
C MET A 595 17.08 -8.37 -1.26
N SER A 596 18.16 -9.17 -1.42
CA SER A 596 18.09 -10.64 -1.32
C SER A 596 17.70 -11.13 0.08
N VAL A 597 18.00 -10.35 1.11
CA VAL A 597 17.62 -10.65 2.50
C VAL A 597 16.13 -10.45 2.75
N LEU A 598 15.42 -9.70 1.88
CA LEU A 598 13.97 -9.50 1.99
C LEU A 598 13.18 -10.71 1.48
N LYS A 599 13.79 -11.51 0.57
CA LYS A 599 13.15 -12.65 -0.11
C LYS A 599 13.80 -13.97 0.36
N LEU A 600 13.67 -14.28 1.64
CA LEU A 600 14.34 -15.45 2.23
C LEU A 600 13.70 -16.79 1.86
N ASP A 601 12.43 -16.80 1.48
CA ASP A 601 11.65 -18.02 1.25
C ASP A 601 11.26 -18.25 -0.24
N GLU A 602 11.82 -17.47 -1.17
CA GLU A 602 11.68 -17.70 -2.61
C GLU A 602 12.72 -18.75 -3.10
N ASP A 603 12.56 -20.04 -2.73
CA ASP A 603 13.23 -21.19 -3.37
C ASP A 603 12.23 -22.32 -3.65
#